data_bb175fca11dc637aaf225745b9196bc2
#
_entry.id   bb175fca11dc637aaf225745b9196bc2
#
_cell.length_a   1.000
_cell.length_b   1.000
_cell.length_c   1.000
_cell.angle_alpha   90.00
_cell.angle_beta   90.00
_cell.angle_gamma   90.00
#
_symmetry.space_group_name_H-M   'P 1'
#
loop_
_entity.id
_entity.type
_entity.pdbx_description
1 polymer ?
#
loop_
_entity_poly.entity_id
_entity_poly.type
_entity_poly.pdbx_seq_one_letter_code
_entity_poly.pdbx_strand_id
1 'polypeptide(L)'
;MKTARIISIVGVVLLAAFVALMVAAPKHAAAPRGGTASGVEYRNEQYAFGITFPSDWSGYSVVAGTWQGQTQDEQGETRDAYTGPEIIMRHRRWTAAAPWQDIPVMVFTHDEWALVEQQKLGVSAAPITPSKLGENAKFVFALPPRWIGFVDTLGQDEAGKVPETFRAF
;
A
#
# COMPACT_ATOMS: atom_id res chain seq x y z
N MET A 1 49.19 19.16 41.89
CA MET A 1 48.96 19.73 40.56
C MET A 1 47.98 18.85 39.81
N LYS A 2 46.71 19.26 39.69
CA LYS A 2 45.63 18.49 39.05
C LYS A 2 45.36 19.10 37.68
N THR A 3 45.68 18.39 36.63
CA THR A 3 45.35 18.78 35.25
C THR A 3 43.98 18.29 34.88
N ALA A 4 43.04 19.23 34.69
CA ALA A 4 41.71 18.98 34.19
C ALA A 4 41.75 18.78 32.66
N ARG A 5 41.23 17.65 32.16
CA ARG A 5 41.03 17.41 30.74
C ARG A 5 39.62 17.90 30.38
N ILE A 6 39.57 18.91 29.53
CA ILE A 6 38.35 19.41 28.94
C ILE A 6 38.03 18.50 27.73
N ILE A 7 36.92 17.78 27.79
CA ILE A 7 36.40 17.00 26.68
C ILE A 7 35.43 17.93 25.93
N SER A 8 35.86 18.35 24.75
CA SER A 8 35.02 19.13 23.82
C SER A 8 34.12 18.17 23.06
N ILE A 9 32.84 18.20 23.38
CA ILE A 9 31.81 17.47 22.62
C ILE A 9 31.38 18.36 21.45
N VAL A 10 31.91 18.08 20.26
CA VAL A 10 31.42 18.69 19.01
C VAL A 10 30.18 17.90 18.56
N GLY A 11 29.01 18.44 18.84
CA GLY A 11 27.75 17.92 18.31
C GLY A 11 27.64 18.24 16.82
N VAL A 12 27.81 17.25 15.99
CA VAL A 12 27.47 17.33 14.56
C VAL A 12 25.97 17.18 14.42
N VAL A 13 25.27 18.30 14.21
CA VAL A 13 23.86 18.31 13.81
C VAL A 13 23.83 18.04 12.31
N LEU A 14 23.57 16.81 11.91
CA LEU A 14 23.26 16.43 10.54
C LEU A 14 21.81 16.83 10.24
N LEU A 15 21.64 17.99 9.61
CA LEU A 15 20.38 18.44 9.03
C LEU A 15 20.15 17.63 7.75
N ALA A 16 19.39 16.53 7.83
CA ALA A 16 18.93 15.82 6.66
C ALA A 16 17.85 16.64 5.96
N ALA A 17 18.24 17.35 4.90
CA ALA A 17 17.30 18.01 3.99
C ALA A 17 16.56 16.91 3.19
N PHE A 18 15.33 16.61 3.55
CA PHE A 18 14.41 15.80 2.74
C PHE A 18 14.00 16.65 1.53
N VAL A 19 14.64 16.41 0.40
CA VAL A 19 14.15 16.91 -0.89
C VAL A 19 12.99 16.00 -1.30
N ALA A 20 11.78 16.45 -1.02
CA ALA A 20 10.57 15.83 -1.55
C ALA A 20 10.53 16.08 -3.07
N LEU A 21 10.99 15.12 -3.85
CA LEU A 21 10.79 15.10 -5.28
C LEU A 21 9.31 14.82 -5.54
N MET A 22 8.51 15.88 -5.72
CA MET A 22 7.15 15.77 -6.22
C MET A 22 7.19 15.30 -7.67
N VAL A 23 7.14 13.99 -7.88
CA VAL A 23 6.79 13.42 -9.17
C VAL A 23 5.31 13.71 -9.38
N ALA A 24 5.00 14.66 -10.26
CA ALA A 24 3.64 14.92 -10.68
C ALA A 24 3.07 13.64 -11.33
N ALA A 25 2.18 12.95 -10.63
CA ALA A 25 1.43 11.85 -11.19
C ALA A 25 0.60 12.36 -12.38
N PRO A 26 0.58 11.66 -13.52
CA PRO A 26 -0.27 12.07 -14.63
C PRO A 26 -1.74 12.00 -14.19
N LYS A 27 -2.43 13.13 -14.24
CA LYS A 27 -3.89 13.22 -14.10
C LYS A 27 -4.54 12.59 -15.33
N HIS A 28 -4.74 11.28 -15.29
CA HIS A 28 -5.69 10.62 -16.18
C HIS A 28 -6.60 9.73 -15.34
N ALA A 29 -7.47 10.38 -14.57
CA ALA A 29 -8.69 9.75 -14.15
C ALA A 29 -9.59 9.70 -15.38
N ALA A 30 -9.67 8.54 -16.05
CA ALA A 30 -10.68 8.31 -17.06
C ALA A 30 -12.06 8.45 -16.40
N ALA A 31 -12.90 9.35 -16.92
CA ALA A 31 -14.25 9.52 -16.44
C ALA A 31 -15.04 8.20 -16.58
N PRO A 32 -15.89 7.83 -15.61
CA PRO A 32 -16.65 6.58 -15.65
C PRO A 32 -17.60 6.60 -16.83
N ARG A 33 -17.49 5.61 -17.73
CA ARG A 33 -18.48 5.35 -18.78
C ARG A 33 -19.69 4.68 -18.14
N GLY A 34 -20.82 5.37 -18.16
CA GLY A 34 -22.08 4.90 -17.61
C GLY A 34 -22.52 3.55 -18.20
N GLY A 35 -22.65 2.57 -17.32
CA GLY A 35 -23.22 1.26 -17.58
C GLY A 35 -24.33 1.01 -16.55
N THR A 36 -25.43 0.41 -16.98
CA THR A 36 -26.65 0.09 -16.25
C THR A 36 -26.41 -0.48 -14.86
N ALA A 37 -26.99 0.17 -13.85
CA ALA A 37 -27.30 -0.27 -12.50
C ALA A 37 -26.38 -1.31 -11.85
N SER A 38 -25.09 -1.00 -11.73
CA SER A 38 -24.23 -1.83 -10.88
C SER A 38 -22.78 -1.36 -10.90
N GLY A 39 -22.39 -0.58 -9.92
CA GLY A 39 -21.01 -0.40 -9.59
C GLY A 39 -20.26 0.67 -10.41
N VAL A 40 -19.28 1.23 -9.74
CA VAL A 40 -18.32 2.19 -10.31
C VAL A 40 -17.04 1.43 -10.61
N GLU A 41 -16.64 1.36 -11.87
CA GLU A 41 -15.44 0.64 -12.29
C GLU A 41 -14.19 1.51 -12.07
N TYR A 42 -13.18 0.94 -11.47
CA TYR A 42 -11.80 1.42 -11.48
C TYR A 42 -10.97 0.51 -12.39
N ARG A 43 -10.19 1.12 -13.27
CA ARG A 43 -9.27 0.43 -14.14
C ARG A 43 -7.89 1.08 -14.05
N ASN A 44 -6.89 0.28 -13.70
CA ASN A 44 -5.49 0.71 -13.65
C ASN A 44 -4.75 0.13 -14.86
N GLU A 45 -4.45 0.98 -15.84
CA GLU A 45 -3.74 0.55 -17.06
C GLU A 45 -2.24 0.34 -16.83
N GLN A 46 -1.65 1.01 -15.83
CA GLN A 46 -0.22 0.88 -15.52
C GLN A 46 0.13 -0.52 -15.03
N TYR A 47 -0.72 -1.07 -14.15
CA TYR A 47 -0.53 -2.38 -13.56
C TYR A 47 -1.46 -3.45 -14.13
N ALA A 48 -2.37 -3.06 -15.02
CA ALA A 48 -3.33 -3.92 -15.70
C ALA A 48 -4.21 -4.73 -14.72
N PHE A 49 -5.01 -4.00 -13.93
CA PHE A 49 -6.06 -4.57 -13.09
C PHE A 49 -7.27 -3.64 -12.97
N GLY A 50 -8.39 -4.20 -12.57
CA GLY A 50 -9.62 -3.45 -12.31
C GLY A 50 -10.37 -3.95 -11.09
N ILE A 51 -11.21 -3.08 -10.54
CA ILE A 51 -12.11 -3.35 -9.39
C ILE A 51 -13.44 -2.66 -9.68
N THR A 52 -14.54 -3.31 -9.32
CA THR A 52 -15.88 -2.74 -9.38
C THR A 52 -16.37 -2.41 -7.97
N PHE A 53 -16.69 -1.14 -7.75
CA PHE A 53 -17.23 -0.67 -6.46
C PHE A 53 -18.76 -0.62 -6.49
N PRO A 54 -19.42 -0.68 -5.33
CA PRO A 54 -20.82 -0.28 -5.20
C PRO A 54 -21.07 1.16 -5.66
N SER A 55 -22.30 1.48 -6.03
CA SER A 55 -22.64 2.79 -6.63
C SER A 55 -22.38 4.00 -5.72
N ASP A 56 -22.43 3.83 -4.41
CA ASP A 56 -22.15 4.88 -3.42
C ASP A 56 -20.66 5.24 -3.31
N TRP A 57 -19.75 4.42 -3.87
CA TRP A 57 -18.35 4.75 -4.10
C TRP A 57 -18.13 5.76 -5.26
N SER A 58 -19.20 6.18 -5.95
CA SER A 58 -19.07 7.22 -6.97
C SER A 58 -18.38 8.47 -6.40
N GLY A 59 -17.32 8.93 -7.07
CA GLY A 59 -16.48 10.02 -6.58
C GLY A 59 -15.37 9.59 -5.62
N TYR A 60 -15.03 8.28 -5.55
CA TYR A 60 -13.82 7.80 -4.87
C TYR A 60 -12.57 8.50 -5.38
N SER A 61 -11.51 8.47 -4.60
CA SER A 61 -10.19 8.93 -5.01
C SER A 61 -9.18 7.78 -4.98
N VAL A 62 -8.12 7.92 -5.75
CA VAL A 62 -6.99 6.99 -5.75
C VAL A 62 -5.79 7.70 -5.16
N VAL A 63 -5.23 7.10 -4.10
CA VAL A 63 -4.04 7.60 -3.42
C VAL A 63 -2.89 6.65 -3.71
N ALA A 64 -1.77 7.18 -4.17
CA ALA A 64 -0.56 6.40 -4.32
C ALA A 64 0.11 6.21 -2.96
N GLY A 65 0.38 4.98 -2.61
CA GLY A 65 1.14 4.57 -1.45
C GLY A 65 2.36 3.76 -1.85
N THR A 66 3.05 3.29 -0.86
CA THR A 66 4.21 2.40 -1.03
C THR A 66 4.20 1.39 0.10
N TRP A 67 4.18 0.11 -0.24
CA TRP A 67 4.45 -0.93 0.73
C TRP A 67 5.95 -1.06 1.00
N GLN A 68 6.31 -1.48 2.20
CA GLN A 68 7.67 -1.75 2.61
C GLN A 68 7.76 -3.16 3.18
N GLY A 69 8.89 -3.79 2.96
CA GLY A 69 9.16 -5.13 3.46
C GLY A 69 10.64 -5.35 3.67
N GLN A 70 10.96 -6.44 4.33
CA GLN A 70 12.34 -6.83 4.59
C GLN A 70 12.50 -8.34 4.62
N THR A 71 13.67 -8.79 4.20
CA THR A 71 14.09 -10.17 4.39
C THR A 71 14.85 -10.32 5.71
N GLN A 72 14.86 -11.56 6.23
CA GLN A 72 15.65 -11.93 7.39
C GLN A 72 16.51 -13.14 7.04
N ASP A 73 17.69 -13.21 7.62
CA ASP A 73 18.53 -14.40 7.55
C ASP A 73 18.10 -15.48 8.56
N GLU A 74 18.83 -16.58 8.58
CA GLU A 74 18.58 -17.71 9.50
C GLU A 74 18.75 -17.33 10.99
N GLN A 75 19.45 -16.24 11.28
CA GLN A 75 19.63 -15.70 12.63
C GLN A 75 18.55 -14.67 13.02
N GLY A 76 17.64 -14.34 12.07
CA GLY A 76 16.58 -13.35 12.26
C GLY A 76 17.04 -11.91 12.06
N GLU A 77 18.27 -11.69 11.60
CA GLU A 77 18.78 -10.36 11.30
C GLU A 77 18.20 -9.85 9.97
N THR A 78 17.76 -8.59 9.98
CA THR A 78 17.27 -7.93 8.77
C THR A 78 18.39 -7.80 7.73
N ARG A 79 18.11 -8.20 6.49
CA ARG A 79 19.06 -8.14 5.39
C ARG A 79 18.63 -7.10 4.37
N ASP A 80 17.76 -7.44 3.46
CA ASP A 80 17.40 -6.59 2.34
C ASP A 80 16.08 -5.88 2.60
N ALA A 81 16.04 -4.58 2.27
CA ALA A 81 14.83 -3.79 2.28
C ALA A 81 14.18 -3.82 0.89
N TYR A 82 12.88 -4.08 0.88
CA TYR A 82 12.05 -4.08 -0.32
C TYR A 82 10.99 -3.00 -0.23
N THR A 83 10.58 -2.47 -1.36
CA THR A 83 9.51 -1.49 -1.44
C THR A 83 8.83 -1.59 -2.79
N GLY A 84 7.54 -1.42 -2.82
CA GLY A 84 6.78 -1.42 -4.07
C GLY A 84 5.51 -0.59 -3.99
N PRO A 85 4.81 -0.45 -5.13
CA PRO A 85 3.62 0.37 -5.20
C PRO A 85 2.46 -0.19 -4.38
N GLU A 86 1.74 0.70 -3.73
CA GLU A 86 0.45 0.43 -3.11
C GLU A 86 -0.59 1.40 -3.70
N ILE A 87 -1.68 0.87 -4.21
CA ILE A 87 -2.76 1.64 -4.81
C ILE A 87 -3.93 1.63 -3.84
N ILE A 88 -4.23 2.78 -3.25
CA ILE A 88 -5.24 2.91 -2.21
C ILE A 88 -6.48 3.56 -2.80
N MET A 89 -7.59 2.83 -2.85
CA MET A 89 -8.88 3.36 -3.23
C MET A 89 -9.59 3.87 -1.98
N ARG A 90 -9.91 5.17 -1.98
CA ARG A 90 -10.48 5.89 -0.85
C ARG A 90 -11.88 6.33 -1.13
N HIS A 91 -12.78 5.97 -0.23
CA HIS A 91 -14.18 6.37 -0.34
C HIS A 91 -14.36 7.89 -0.24
N ARG A 92 -15.30 8.47 -1.00
CA ARG A 92 -15.57 9.92 -1.04
C ARG A 92 -15.95 10.55 0.30
N ARG A 93 -16.49 9.76 1.23
CA ARG A 93 -16.88 10.22 2.57
C ARG A 93 -15.72 10.19 3.56
N TRP A 94 -14.57 9.73 3.17
CA TRP A 94 -13.41 9.67 4.06
C TRP A 94 -13.02 11.07 4.53
N THR A 95 -12.88 11.23 5.84
CA THR A 95 -12.29 12.43 6.45
C THR A 95 -11.36 12.01 7.60
N ALA A 96 -10.43 12.87 8.00
CA ALA A 96 -9.55 12.58 9.13
C ALA A 96 -10.31 12.42 10.46
N ALA A 97 -11.46 13.09 10.62
CA ALA A 97 -12.30 12.99 11.80
C ALA A 97 -13.25 11.78 11.79
N ALA A 98 -13.56 11.25 10.59
CA ALA A 98 -14.41 10.09 10.40
C ALA A 98 -13.83 9.25 9.26
N PRO A 99 -12.76 8.47 9.52
CA PRO A 99 -12.09 7.70 8.50
C PRO A 99 -13.01 6.59 7.99
N TRP A 100 -13.13 6.51 6.67
CA TRP A 100 -13.79 5.41 5.97
C TRP A 100 -12.75 4.36 5.61
N GLN A 101 -13.13 3.09 5.56
CA GLN A 101 -12.20 2.01 5.23
C GLN A 101 -11.64 2.19 3.82
N ASP A 102 -10.34 2.39 3.71
CA ASP A 102 -9.59 2.39 2.44
C ASP A 102 -9.43 0.95 1.94
N ILE A 103 -9.30 0.78 0.62
CA ILE A 103 -9.01 -0.51 -0.01
C ILE A 103 -7.61 -0.42 -0.62
N PRO A 104 -6.59 -0.93 0.07
CA PRO A 104 -5.21 -0.93 -0.41
C PRO A 104 -4.94 -2.15 -1.29
N VAL A 105 -4.30 -1.95 -2.43
CA VAL A 105 -3.80 -3.02 -3.30
C VAL A 105 -2.29 -2.89 -3.40
N MET A 106 -1.58 -3.82 -2.82
CA MET A 106 -0.13 -3.96 -2.95
C MET A 106 0.19 -4.60 -4.30
N VAL A 107 1.20 -4.10 -4.99
CA VAL A 107 1.67 -4.63 -6.28
C VAL A 107 3.07 -5.19 -6.08
N PHE A 108 3.23 -6.46 -6.42
CA PHE A 108 4.50 -7.19 -6.36
C PHE A 108 4.93 -7.63 -7.75
N THR A 109 6.22 -7.75 -7.96
CA THR A 109 6.74 -8.62 -9.04
C THR A 109 6.55 -10.09 -8.67
N HIS A 110 6.63 -11.00 -9.63
CA HIS A 110 6.55 -12.44 -9.34
C HIS A 110 7.71 -12.92 -8.45
N ASP A 111 8.90 -12.34 -8.61
CA ASP A 111 10.07 -12.68 -7.78
C ASP A 111 9.86 -12.25 -6.31
N GLU A 112 9.35 -11.04 -6.08
CA GLU A 112 9.01 -10.56 -4.73
C GLU A 112 7.91 -11.41 -4.09
N TRP A 113 6.89 -11.77 -4.89
CA TRP A 113 5.81 -12.62 -4.40
C TRP A 113 6.29 -14.03 -4.03
N ALA A 114 7.21 -14.60 -4.80
CA ALA A 114 7.83 -15.88 -4.45
C ALA A 114 8.57 -15.82 -3.11
N LEU A 115 9.21 -14.69 -2.77
CA LEU A 115 9.81 -14.50 -1.44
C LEU A 115 8.76 -14.40 -0.33
N VAL A 116 7.61 -13.75 -0.61
CA VAL A 116 6.48 -13.67 0.34
C VAL A 116 5.92 -15.07 0.62
N GLU A 117 5.68 -15.88 -0.42
CA GLU A 117 5.17 -17.25 -0.29
C GLU A 117 6.13 -18.17 0.46
N GLN A 118 7.45 -17.98 0.29
CA GLN A 118 8.49 -18.68 1.02
C GLN A 118 8.69 -18.16 2.45
N GLN A 119 7.90 -17.15 2.87
CA GLN A 119 8.06 -16.48 4.17
C GLN A 119 9.43 -15.85 4.38
N LYS A 120 10.13 -15.53 3.29
CA LYS A 120 11.43 -14.86 3.30
C LYS A 120 11.31 -13.34 3.25
N LEU A 121 10.24 -12.82 2.67
CA LEU A 121 9.93 -11.39 2.62
C LEU A 121 8.72 -11.10 3.52
N GLY A 122 8.95 -10.42 4.62
CA GLY A 122 7.92 -9.90 5.51
C GLY A 122 7.54 -8.48 5.11
N VAL A 123 6.23 -8.20 4.97
CA VAL A 123 5.70 -6.87 4.62
C VAL A 123 4.85 -6.28 5.75
N SER A 124 4.90 -6.86 6.92
CA SER A 124 4.26 -6.37 8.14
C SER A 124 5.05 -6.79 9.37
N ALA A 125 4.82 -6.12 10.49
CA ALA A 125 5.44 -6.48 11.78
C ALA A 125 4.97 -7.84 12.33
N ALA A 126 3.86 -8.38 11.83
CA ALA A 126 3.36 -9.70 12.21
C ALA A 126 3.72 -10.72 11.12
N PRO A 127 3.96 -12.00 11.49
CA PRO A 127 4.25 -13.08 10.53
C PRO A 127 2.96 -13.53 9.81
N ILE A 128 2.29 -12.58 9.20
CA ILE A 128 1.04 -12.79 8.44
C ILE A 128 1.32 -12.36 7.00
N THR A 129 1.08 -13.26 6.07
CA THR A 129 1.25 -12.96 4.65
C THR A 129 0.10 -12.09 4.12
N PRO A 130 0.36 -11.24 3.12
CA PRO A 130 -0.69 -10.58 2.35
C PRO A 130 -1.66 -11.58 1.70
N SER A 131 -2.89 -11.17 1.50
CA SER A 131 -3.91 -11.98 0.84
C SER A 131 -3.90 -11.72 -0.67
N LYS A 132 -3.51 -12.71 -1.47
CA LYS A 132 -3.47 -12.62 -2.94
C LYS A 132 -4.87 -12.34 -3.50
N LEU A 133 -4.99 -11.34 -4.36
CA LEU A 133 -6.19 -10.97 -5.11
C LEU A 133 -6.19 -11.59 -6.51
N GLY A 134 -5.03 -11.66 -7.13
CA GLY A 134 -4.83 -12.17 -8.48
C GLY A 134 -3.44 -11.83 -9.01
N GLU A 135 -3.23 -12.18 -10.25
CA GLU A 135 -1.97 -11.90 -10.96
C GLU A 135 -2.19 -11.73 -12.45
N ASN A 136 -1.24 -11.11 -13.12
CA ASN A 136 -1.11 -11.09 -14.57
C ASN A 136 0.33 -11.48 -14.98
N ALA A 137 0.68 -11.31 -16.24
CA ALA A 137 2.00 -11.73 -16.73
C ALA A 137 3.19 -11.02 -16.05
N LYS A 138 2.97 -9.87 -15.39
CA LYS A 138 4.05 -9.05 -14.81
C LYS A 138 3.96 -8.90 -13.29
N PHE A 139 2.76 -8.93 -12.73
CA PHE A 139 2.52 -8.53 -11.35
C PHE A 139 1.60 -9.49 -10.61
N VAL A 140 1.82 -9.56 -9.30
CA VAL A 140 0.92 -10.18 -8.34
C VAL A 140 0.32 -9.08 -7.47
N PHE A 141 -0.98 -9.17 -7.21
CA PHE A 141 -1.75 -8.18 -6.44
C PHE A 141 -2.23 -8.80 -5.15
N ALA A 142 -2.11 -8.07 -4.05
CA ALA A 142 -2.53 -8.55 -2.75
C ALA A 142 -3.06 -7.44 -1.85
N LEU A 143 -3.89 -7.82 -0.87
CA LEU A 143 -4.27 -6.96 0.24
C LEU A 143 -3.24 -7.08 1.36
N PRO A 144 -2.88 -5.98 2.05
CA PRO A 144 -2.02 -6.04 3.20
C PRO A 144 -2.58 -6.95 4.29
N PRO A 145 -1.73 -7.54 5.14
CA PRO A 145 -2.19 -8.22 6.35
C PRO A 145 -3.03 -7.28 7.22
N ARG A 146 -4.16 -7.77 7.73
CA ARG A 146 -5.04 -7.00 8.64
C ARG A 146 -5.48 -5.64 8.10
N TRP A 147 -5.64 -5.49 6.78
CA TRP A 147 -6.07 -4.22 6.17
C TRP A 147 -7.48 -3.77 6.62
N ILE A 148 -8.28 -4.69 7.15
CA ILE A 148 -9.64 -4.45 7.63
C ILE A 148 -9.81 -5.00 9.06
N GLY A 149 -10.64 -4.33 9.88
CA GLY A 149 -10.92 -4.75 11.25
C GLY A 149 -9.81 -4.44 12.26
N PHE A 150 -8.72 -3.78 11.84
CA PHE A 150 -7.60 -3.42 12.73
C PHE A 150 -7.76 -2.04 13.36
N VAL A 151 -8.38 -1.11 12.65
CA VAL A 151 -8.71 0.23 13.12
C VAL A 151 -10.22 0.41 12.99
N ASP A 152 -10.81 1.14 13.93
CA ASP A 152 -12.25 1.43 13.87
C ASP A 152 -12.51 2.48 12.77
N THR A 153 -12.98 2.00 11.62
CA THR A 153 -13.30 2.79 10.43
C THR A 153 -14.73 2.52 9.98
N LEU A 154 -15.33 3.50 9.31
CA LEU A 154 -16.66 3.35 8.72
C LEU A 154 -16.59 2.50 7.44
N GLY A 155 -17.68 1.82 7.09
CA GLY A 155 -17.83 1.11 5.82
C GLY A 155 -17.00 -0.16 5.66
N GLN A 156 -16.54 -0.79 6.76
CA GLN A 156 -15.72 -2.00 6.71
C GLN A 156 -16.43 -3.16 5.99
N ASP A 157 -17.70 -3.43 6.31
CA ASP A 157 -18.47 -4.53 5.71
C ASP A 157 -18.62 -4.36 4.19
N GLU A 158 -18.74 -3.12 3.74
CA GLU A 158 -18.86 -2.78 2.32
C GLU A 158 -17.51 -2.89 1.62
N ALA A 159 -16.47 -2.25 2.19
CA ALA A 159 -15.11 -2.33 1.66
C ALA A 159 -14.62 -3.79 1.58
N GLY A 160 -14.96 -4.62 2.55
CA GLY A 160 -14.56 -6.02 2.63
C GLY A 160 -15.07 -6.89 1.49
N LYS A 161 -16.14 -6.49 0.80
CA LYS A 161 -16.70 -7.22 -0.35
C LYS A 161 -16.10 -6.79 -1.69
N VAL A 162 -15.52 -5.59 -1.76
CA VAL A 162 -14.98 -5.03 -2.99
C VAL A 162 -13.86 -5.88 -3.61
N PRO A 163 -12.93 -6.46 -2.84
CA PRO A 163 -11.90 -7.33 -3.37
C PRO A 163 -12.39 -8.53 -4.18
N GLU A 164 -13.61 -9.01 -3.95
CA GLU A 164 -14.22 -10.10 -4.71
C GLU A 164 -14.46 -9.74 -6.18
N THR A 165 -14.49 -8.44 -6.48
CA THR A 165 -14.68 -7.90 -7.84
C THR A 165 -13.36 -7.68 -8.57
N PHE A 166 -12.22 -7.96 -7.93
CA PHE A 166 -10.90 -7.76 -8.51
C PHE A 166 -10.70 -8.59 -9.78
N ARG A 167 -10.08 -7.98 -10.81
CA ARG A 167 -9.71 -8.65 -12.07
C ARG A 167 -8.34 -8.14 -12.50
N ALA A 168 -7.38 -9.03 -12.74
CA ALA A 168 -6.14 -8.74 -13.45
C ALA A 168 -6.32 -9.05 -14.95
N PHE A 169 -5.59 -8.33 -15.85
CA PHE A 169 -5.69 -8.51 -17.30
C PHE A 169 -4.36 -8.25 -18.02
#